data_b124c4f244bdf3cc74ce12cfb665ddee
#
_entry.id   b124c4f244bdf3cc74ce12cfb665ddee
#
_cell.length_a   1.000
_cell.length_b   1.000
_cell.length_c   1.000
_cell.angle_alpha   90.00
_cell.angle_beta   90.00
_cell.angle_gamma   90.00
#
_symmetry.space_group_name_H-M   'P 1'
#
loop_
_entity.id
_entity.type
_entity.pdbx_description
1 polymer ?
#
loop_
_entity_poly.entity_id
_entity_poly.type
_entity_poly.pdbx_seq_one_letter_code
_entity_poly.pdbx_strand_id
1 'polypeptide(L)'
;MELQLWREMLTPYELAVDELVLKFRHIIREYRNVGRYSPIEQVDGRVKSISSILDKMQRKKINVNDVEKELEDIAGIRLICQFVEDIDRVLEIIESRSDMEIK
;
A
#
# COMPACT_ATOMS: atom_id res chain seq x y z
N MET A 1 4.57 -19.12 -16.64
CA MET A 1 4.51 -17.68 -16.97
C MET A 1 5.90 -17.10 -16.96
N GLU A 2 6.26 -16.34 -17.99
CA GLU A 2 7.59 -15.73 -18.08
C GLU A 2 7.77 -14.61 -17.08
N LEU A 3 9.01 -14.41 -16.65
CA LEU A 3 9.35 -13.36 -15.70
C LEU A 3 8.91 -11.96 -16.18
N GLN A 4 9.02 -11.70 -17.47
CA GLN A 4 8.61 -10.43 -18.06
C GLN A 4 7.11 -10.17 -17.86
N LEU A 5 6.27 -11.19 -18.00
CA LEU A 5 4.83 -11.06 -17.78
C LEU A 5 4.51 -10.75 -16.31
N TRP A 6 5.25 -11.36 -15.38
CA TRP A 6 5.12 -11.03 -13.96
C TRP A 6 5.49 -9.58 -13.66
N ARG A 7 6.58 -9.09 -14.28
CA ARG A 7 6.98 -7.70 -14.11
C ARG A 7 5.94 -6.74 -14.66
N GLU A 8 5.38 -7.04 -15.82
CA GLU A 8 4.31 -6.23 -16.41
C GLU A 8 3.08 -6.20 -15.53
N MET A 9 2.70 -7.33 -14.94
CA MET A 9 1.57 -7.40 -14.02
C MET A 9 1.81 -6.60 -12.75
N LEU A 10 3.02 -6.67 -12.17
CA LEU A 10 3.33 -6.04 -10.89
C LEU A 10 3.66 -4.55 -10.98
N THR A 11 4.09 -4.06 -12.15
CA THR A 11 4.48 -2.65 -12.29
C THR A 11 3.39 -1.67 -11.87
N PRO A 12 2.11 -1.83 -12.27
CA PRO A 12 1.07 -0.92 -11.80
C PRO A 12 0.94 -0.87 -10.28
N TYR A 13 1.11 -2.03 -9.62
CA TYR A 13 1.06 -2.08 -8.15
C TYR A 13 2.24 -1.35 -7.52
N GLU A 14 3.44 -1.52 -8.08
CA GLU A 14 4.64 -0.83 -7.61
C GLU A 14 4.51 0.68 -7.74
N LEU A 15 4.02 1.15 -8.89
CA LEU A 15 3.82 2.58 -9.13
C LEU A 15 2.75 3.16 -8.20
N ALA A 16 1.67 2.43 -7.98
CA ALA A 16 0.61 2.86 -7.08
C ALA A 16 1.10 2.96 -5.64
N VAL A 17 1.87 1.98 -5.19
CA VAL A 17 2.46 1.98 -3.84
C VAL A 17 3.41 3.15 -3.67
N ASP A 18 4.30 3.37 -4.64
CA ASP A 18 5.27 4.48 -4.59
C ASP A 18 4.56 5.83 -4.50
N GLU A 19 3.50 6.00 -5.30
CA GLU A 19 2.72 7.24 -5.30
C GLU A 19 2.03 7.47 -3.96
N LEU A 20 1.40 6.44 -3.40
CA LEU A 20 0.72 6.55 -2.10
C LEU A 20 1.70 6.82 -0.96
N VAL A 21 2.84 6.14 -0.96
CA VAL A 21 3.89 6.39 0.05
C VAL A 21 4.35 7.84 -0.03
N LEU A 22 4.56 8.36 -1.22
CA LEU A 22 4.96 9.75 -1.41
C LEU A 22 3.91 10.72 -0.88
N LYS A 23 2.64 10.48 -1.17
CA LYS A 23 1.53 11.32 -0.68
C LYS A 23 1.48 11.35 0.83
N PHE A 24 1.62 10.21 1.50
CA PHE A 24 1.62 10.14 2.96
C PHE A 24 2.85 10.82 3.55
N ARG A 25 4.02 10.68 2.92
CA ARG A 25 5.22 11.40 3.35
C ARG A 25 5.05 12.91 3.25
N HIS A 26 4.36 13.39 2.21
CA HIS A 26 4.03 14.81 2.06
C HIS A 26 3.11 15.29 3.19
N ILE A 27 2.12 14.50 3.56
CA ILE A 27 1.21 14.82 4.66
C ILE A 27 1.99 14.96 5.97
N ILE A 28 2.87 14.00 6.25
CA ILE A 28 3.73 14.04 7.45
C ILE A 28 4.58 15.31 7.44
N ARG A 29 5.20 15.61 6.30
CA ARG A 29 6.06 16.81 6.16
C ARG A 29 5.28 18.10 6.38
N GLU A 30 4.07 18.21 5.84
CA GLU A 30 3.23 19.39 6.01
C GLU A 30 2.96 19.67 7.49
N TYR A 31 2.59 18.64 8.26
CA TYR A 31 2.37 18.79 9.70
C TYR A 31 3.63 19.24 10.41
N ARG A 32 4.76 18.60 10.13
CA ARG A 32 6.04 18.90 10.79
C ARG A 32 6.56 20.29 10.45
N ASN A 33 6.42 20.70 9.19
CA ASN A 33 6.92 22.01 8.74
C ASN A 33 6.19 23.17 9.39
N VAL A 34 4.93 22.99 9.76
CA VAL A 34 4.16 24.04 10.45
C VAL A 34 4.15 23.84 11.97
N GLY A 35 4.99 22.95 12.48
CA GLY A 35 5.13 22.72 13.92
C GLY A 35 3.97 21.99 14.55
N ARG A 36 3.17 21.27 13.78
CA ARG A 36 2.04 20.49 14.28
C ARG A 36 2.43 19.03 14.46
N TYR A 37 1.78 18.40 15.43
CA TYR A 37 1.92 16.96 15.64
C TYR A 37 1.31 16.19 14.49
N SER A 38 2.11 15.32 13.85
CA SER A 38 1.62 14.46 12.78
C SER A 38 0.93 13.21 13.34
N PRO A 39 -0.32 12.90 12.95
CA PRO A 39 -0.97 11.67 13.37
C PRO A 39 -0.33 10.43 12.77
N ILE A 40 0.42 10.59 11.67
CA ILE A 40 1.18 9.50 11.04
C ILE A 40 2.65 9.71 11.40
N GLU A 41 3.26 8.70 12.03
CA GLU A 41 4.67 8.75 12.36
C GLU A 41 5.53 8.21 11.23
N GLN A 42 5.09 7.13 10.60
CA GLN A 42 5.85 6.46 9.56
C GLN A 42 4.90 5.82 8.56
N VAL A 43 5.33 5.76 7.30
CA VAL A 43 4.62 5.07 6.23
C VAL A 43 5.58 4.13 5.52
N ASP A 44 5.13 2.90 5.30
CA ASP A 44 5.84 1.90 4.51
C ASP A 44 4.89 1.33 3.48
N GLY A 45 5.44 1.04 2.29
CA GLY A 45 4.69 0.34 1.26
C GLY A 45 5.44 -0.90 0.82
N ARG A 46 4.71 -1.88 0.35
CA ARG A 46 5.34 -3.07 -0.21
C ARG A 46 4.49 -3.69 -1.30
N VAL A 47 5.18 -4.30 -2.27
CA VAL A 47 4.57 -5.18 -3.26
C VAL A 47 5.15 -6.57 -3.04
N LYS A 48 4.28 -7.57 -3.05
CA LYS A 48 4.68 -8.95 -2.83
C LYS A 48 5.65 -9.40 -3.93
N SER A 49 6.73 -10.09 -3.55
CA SER A 49 7.69 -10.60 -4.52
C SER A 49 7.08 -11.72 -5.37
N ILE A 50 7.64 -11.92 -6.56
CA ILE A 50 7.19 -12.99 -7.47
C ILE A 50 7.27 -14.34 -6.77
N SER A 51 8.34 -14.62 -6.05
CA SER A 51 8.49 -15.89 -5.34
C SER A 51 7.44 -16.10 -4.26
N SER A 52 7.08 -15.04 -3.53
CA SER A 52 6.01 -15.11 -2.52
C SER A 52 4.64 -15.35 -3.14
N ILE A 53 4.39 -14.74 -4.30
CA ILE A 53 3.14 -14.95 -5.04
C ILE A 53 3.05 -16.40 -5.52
N LEU A 54 4.11 -16.92 -6.11
CA LEU A 54 4.17 -18.31 -6.59
C LEU A 54 3.95 -19.30 -5.45
N ASP A 55 4.58 -19.07 -4.30
CA ASP A 55 4.40 -19.91 -3.12
C ASP A 55 2.94 -19.93 -2.66
N LYS A 56 2.31 -18.77 -2.59
CA LYS A 56 0.92 -18.64 -2.16
C LYS A 56 -0.05 -19.30 -3.17
N MET A 57 0.22 -19.15 -4.47
CA MET A 57 -0.56 -19.81 -5.51
C MET A 57 -0.52 -21.33 -5.35
N GLN A 58 0.66 -21.87 -5.08
CA GLN A 58 0.84 -23.29 -4.88
C GLN A 58 0.09 -23.79 -3.65
N ARG A 59 0.20 -23.09 -2.54
CA ARG A 59 -0.49 -23.46 -1.29
C ARG A 59 -2.00 -23.39 -1.40
N LYS A 60 -2.52 -22.38 -2.10
CA LYS A 60 -3.97 -22.17 -2.27
C LYS A 60 -4.52 -22.74 -3.55
N LYS A 61 -3.69 -23.37 -4.37
CA LYS A 61 -4.08 -23.95 -5.66
C LYS A 61 -4.74 -22.93 -6.60
N ILE A 62 -4.16 -21.72 -6.65
CA ILE A 62 -4.66 -20.65 -7.49
C ILE A 62 -4.04 -20.75 -8.88
N ASN A 63 -4.88 -20.63 -9.92
CA ASN A 63 -4.43 -20.63 -11.30
C ASN A 63 -3.77 -19.28 -11.63
N VAL A 64 -2.74 -19.30 -12.48
CA VAL A 64 -2.04 -18.10 -12.95
C VAL A 64 -3.00 -17.04 -13.47
N ASN A 65 -4.04 -17.45 -14.21
CA ASN A 65 -5.00 -16.51 -14.79
C ASN A 65 -5.90 -15.83 -13.76
N ASP A 66 -5.96 -16.36 -12.54
CA ASP A 66 -6.84 -15.86 -11.49
C ASP A 66 -6.09 -15.14 -10.36
N VAL A 67 -4.77 -14.94 -10.52
CA VAL A 67 -3.91 -14.36 -9.47
C VAL A 67 -4.42 -13.02 -8.97
N GLU A 68 -4.75 -12.10 -9.87
CA GLU A 68 -5.20 -10.76 -9.48
C GLU A 68 -6.56 -10.78 -8.78
N LYS A 69 -7.41 -11.75 -9.11
CA LYS A 69 -8.72 -11.90 -8.48
C LYS A 69 -8.63 -12.56 -7.11
N GLU A 70 -7.76 -13.54 -6.98
CA GLU A 70 -7.70 -14.42 -5.81
C GLU A 70 -6.73 -13.91 -4.72
N LEU A 71 -5.69 -13.14 -5.11
CA LEU A 71 -4.73 -12.60 -4.16
C LEU A 71 -5.05 -11.15 -3.84
N GLU A 72 -5.56 -10.91 -2.64
CA GLU A 72 -5.91 -9.57 -2.17
C GLU A 72 -4.71 -8.79 -1.63
N ASP A 73 -3.63 -9.49 -1.30
CA ASP A 73 -2.47 -8.92 -0.63
C ASP A 73 -1.24 -8.77 -1.54
N ILE A 74 -1.45 -8.54 -2.84
CA ILE A 74 -0.35 -8.30 -3.79
C ILE A 74 0.45 -7.06 -3.38
N ALA A 75 -0.24 -6.00 -2.96
CA ALA A 75 0.37 -4.75 -2.54
C ALA A 75 -0.31 -4.21 -1.30
N GLY A 76 0.41 -3.42 -0.52
CA GLY A 76 -0.14 -2.82 0.68
C GLY A 76 0.65 -1.63 1.18
N ILE A 77 -0.01 -0.78 1.94
CA ILE A 77 0.58 0.37 2.62
C ILE A 77 0.36 0.16 4.11
N ARG A 78 1.41 0.36 4.89
CA ARG A 78 1.33 0.33 6.35
C ARG A 78 1.60 1.71 6.90
N LEU A 79 0.66 2.20 7.70
CA LEU A 79 0.80 3.47 8.40
C LEU A 79 1.01 3.18 9.89
N ILE A 80 2.00 3.85 10.48
CA ILE A 80 2.30 3.71 11.90
C ILE A 80 1.91 5.01 12.58
N CYS A 81 1.07 4.90 13.60
CA CYS A 81 0.65 6.00 14.44
C CYS A 81 1.27 5.85 15.82
N GLN A 82 1.53 6.95 16.51
CA GLN A 82 2.11 6.92 17.84
C GLN A 82 1.07 6.54 18.89
N PHE A 83 -0.17 7.01 18.73
CA PHE A 83 -1.27 6.76 19.67
C PHE A 83 -2.48 6.19 18.96
N VAL A 84 -3.30 5.42 19.68
CA VAL A 84 -4.52 4.81 19.14
C VAL A 84 -5.49 5.88 18.60
N GLU A 85 -5.60 7.01 19.28
CA GLU A 85 -6.46 8.12 18.89
C GLU A 85 -6.09 8.68 17.51
N ASP A 86 -4.85 8.54 17.11
CA ASP A 86 -4.39 9.01 15.80
C ASP A 86 -4.97 8.21 14.63
N ILE A 87 -5.41 6.98 14.87
CA ILE A 87 -6.00 6.15 13.83
C ILE A 87 -7.24 6.80 13.24
N ASP A 88 -8.12 7.33 14.08
CA ASP A 88 -9.34 8.01 13.63
C ASP A 88 -9.00 9.25 12.83
N ARG A 89 -7.98 10.00 13.26
CA ARG A 89 -7.51 11.18 12.55
C ARG A 89 -6.96 10.84 11.17
N VAL A 90 -6.20 9.74 11.06
CA VAL A 90 -5.67 9.27 9.78
C VAL A 90 -6.80 8.87 8.84
N LEU A 91 -7.82 8.17 9.34
CA LEU A 91 -8.98 7.81 8.53
C LEU A 91 -9.71 9.05 8.01
N GLU A 92 -9.89 10.09 8.84
CA GLU A 92 -10.46 11.36 8.41
C GLU A 92 -9.66 12.00 7.28
N ILE A 93 -8.32 12.00 7.39
CA ILE A 93 -7.44 12.56 6.36
C ILE A 93 -7.63 11.81 5.04
N ILE A 94 -7.66 10.48 5.07
CA ILE A 94 -7.84 9.66 3.87
C ILE A 94 -9.20 9.92 3.25
N GLU A 95 -10.27 9.94 4.06
CA GLU A 95 -11.63 10.17 3.59
C GLU A 95 -11.83 11.56 2.99
N SER A 96 -11.11 12.56 3.50
CA SER A 96 -11.22 13.93 3.00
C SER A 96 -10.52 14.16 1.66
N ARG A 97 -9.67 13.23 1.22
CA ARG A 97 -8.93 13.36 -0.03
C ARG A 97 -9.63 12.63 -1.15
N SER A 98 -9.90 13.36 -2.25
CA SER A 98 -10.58 12.80 -3.42
C SER A 98 -9.70 11.83 -4.23
N ASP A 99 -8.39 11.85 -4.00
CA ASP A 99 -7.42 11.00 -4.69
C ASP A 99 -7.09 9.70 -3.94
N MET A 100 -7.81 9.41 -2.85
CA MET A 100 -7.62 8.21 -2.04
C MET A 100 -8.95 7.54 -1.74
N GLU A 101 -8.98 6.21 -1.77
CA GLU A 101 -10.14 5.40 -1.38
C GLU A 101 -9.72 4.36 -0.33
N ILE A 102 -10.61 4.15 0.63
CA ILE A 102 -10.48 3.08 1.62
C ILE A 102 -11.21 1.86 1.09
N LYS A 103 -10.49 0.75 0.98
CA LYS A 103 -11.07 -0.52 0.52
C LYS A 103 -11.09 -1.55 1.63
#